data_cbbd1e424b5ceab1ff7d8c32ea97b04a
#
_entry.id   cbbd1e424b5ceab1ff7d8c32ea97b04a
#
_cell.length_a   1.000
_cell.length_b   1.000
_cell.length_c   1.000
_cell.angle_alpha   90.00
_cell.angle_beta   90.00
_cell.angle_gamma   90.00
#
_symmetry.space_group_name_H-M   'P 1'
#
loop_
_entity.id
_entity.type
_entity.pdbx_description
1 polymer ?
#
loop_
_entity_poly.entity_id
_entity_poly.type
_entity_poly.pdbx_seq_one_letter_code
_entity_poly.pdbx_strand_id
1 'polypeptide(L)'
;MKVINGKKVYSVSEVNYFAKQTLEAMPFWVEGEITSFKKNPNWSFYYFDLKDEKAILPCILDSNLLNNFESGIIGQRVLVYGYLTIYEPTGKYQLRVKTLQTLGEGYFQKLL
;
A
#
# COMPACT_ATOMS: atom_id res chain seq x y z
N MET A 1 14.25 14.12 19.98
CA MET A 1 13.63 14.09 21.32
C MET A 1 14.24 15.17 22.19
N LYS A 2 13.40 15.84 22.97
CA LYS A 2 13.86 16.82 23.95
C LYS A 2 13.07 16.65 25.24
N VAL A 3 13.52 17.29 26.31
CA VAL A 3 12.85 17.19 27.62
C VAL A 3 12.19 18.54 27.94
N ILE A 4 10.89 18.49 28.22
CA ILE A 4 10.10 19.65 28.61
C ILE A 4 9.33 19.30 29.86
N ASN A 5 9.54 20.05 30.96
CA ASN A 5 8.88 19.80 32.26
C ASN A 5 9.04 18.36 32.74
N GLY A 6 10.24 17.79 32.58
CA GLY A 6 10.52 16.42 32.98
C GLY A 6 9.96 15.33 32.08
N LYS A 7 9.32 15.70 30.99
CA LYS A 7 8.72 14.75 30.05
C LYS A 7 9.57 14.62 28.79
N LYS A 8 9.68 13.39 28.27
CA LYS A 8 10.28 13.16 26.98
C LYS A 8 9.31 13.59 25.90
N VAL A 9 9.71 14.53 25.06
CA VAL A 9 8.84 15.13 24.05
C VAL A 9 9.42 14.90 22.67
N TYR A 10 8.59 14.40 21.77
CA TYR A 10 8.96 14.10 20.38
C TYR A 10 8.30 15.09 19.44
N SER A 11 8.98 15.41 18.36
CA SER A 11 8.36 16.22 17.31
C SER A 11 7.38 15.38 16.50
N VAL A 12 6.49 16.04 15.75
CA VAL A 12 5.55 15.35 14.88
C VAL A 12 6.29 14.51 13.85
N SER A 13 7.36 15.06 13.25
CA SER A 13 8.15 14.32 12.27
C SER A 13 8.85 13.11 12.88
N GLU A 14 9.30 13.20 14.13
CA GLU A 14 9.87 12.05 14.81
C GLU A 14 8.85 10.93 15.00
N VAL A 15 7.62 11.29 15.40
CA VAL A 15 6.56 10.29 15.58
C VAL A 15 6.20 9.62 14.26
N ASN A 16 6.06 10.38 13.18
CA ASN A 16 5.76 9.80 11.88
C ASN A 16 6.90 8.90 11.38
N TYR A 17 8.13 9.27 11.68
CA TYR A 17 9.29 8.43 11.35
C TYR A 17 9.26 7.10 12.10
N PHE A 18 8.98 7.12 13.40
CA PHE A 18 8.85 5.88 14.19
C PHE A 18 7.73 4.99 13.65
N ALA A 19 6.59 5.59 13.32
CA ALA A 19 5.47 4.85 12.76
C ALA A 19 5.86 4.19 11.44
N LYS A 20 6.55 4.92 10.57
CA LYS A 20 7.03 4.38 9.31
C LYS A 20 7.94 3.18 9.50
N GLN A 21 8.94 3.30 10.39
CA GLN A 21 9.86 2.20 10.64
C GLN A 21 9.15 0.97 11.21
N THR A 22 8.21 1.18 12.12
CA THR A 22 7.46 0.08 12.72
C THR A 22 6.62 -0.66 11.70
N LEU A 23 5.91 0.10 10.86
CA LEU A 23 5.04 -0.49 9.83
C LEU A 23 5.83 -1.22 8.75
N GLU A 24 6.95 -0.67 8.32
CA GLU A 24 7.75 -1.26 7.25
C GLU A 24 8.45 -2.55 7.65
N ALA A 25 8.49 -2.86 8.93
CA ALA A 25 9.18 -4.06 9.41
C ALA A 25 8.43 -5.36 9.16
N MET A 26 7.14 -5.30 8.80
CA MET A 26 6.31 -6.51 8.65
C MET A 26 5.62 -6.55 7.30
N PRO A 27 6.19 -7.24 6.32
CA PRO A 27 5.49 -7.47 5.05
C PRO A 27 4.42 -8.55 5.19
N PHE A 28 3.39 -8.48 4.35
CA PHE A 28 2.31 -9.46 4.35
C PHE A 28 1.58 -9.46 3.01
N TRP A 29 0.77 -10.49 2.81
CA TRP A 29 -0.08 -10.63 1.63
C TRP A 29 -1.45 -10.05 1.93
N VAL A 30 -2.02 -9.36 0.93
CA VAL A 30 -3.36 -8.76 1.02
C VAL A 30 -4.16 -9.14 -0.21
N GLU A 31 -5.42 -9.54 -0.01
CA GLU A 31 -6.37 -9.80 -1.09
C GLU A 31 -7.41 -8.68 -1.12
N GLY A 32 -7.73 -8.21 -2.30
CA GLY A 32 -8.75 -7.19 -2.46
C GLY A 32 -9.07 -6.91 -3.92
N GLU A 33 -10.05 -6.05 -4.12
CA GLU A 33 -10.44 -5.61 -5.45
C GLU A 33 -9.86 -4.22 -5.71
N ILE A 34 -9.31 -4.01 -6.90
CA ILE A 34 -8.81 -2.70 -7.32
C ILE A 34 -9.99 -1.84 -7.73
N THR A 35 -10.17 -0.70 -7.07
CA THR A 35 -11.31 0.20 -7.31
C THR A 35 -10.94 1.47 -8.04
N SER A 36 -9.70 1.89 -7.93
CA SER A 36 -9.18 3.05 -8.66
C SER A 36 -7.73 2.79 -9.04
N PHE A 37 -7.31 3.40 -10.11
CA PHE A 37 -5.94 3.26 -10.56
C PHE A 37 -5.51 4.56 -11.21
N LYS A 38 -4.46 5.17 -10.68
CA LYS A 38 -3.93 6.45 -11.18
C LYS A 38 -2.51 6.25 -11.62
N LYS A 39 -2.25 6.62 -12.86
CA LYS A 39 -0.90 6.62 -13.42
C LYS A 39 -0.66 7.90 -14.19
N ASN A 40 0.59 8.29 -14.27
CA ASN A 40 1.05 9.40 -15.10
C ASN A 40 2.38 8.99 -15.70
N PRO A 41 2.61 9.20 -17.01
CA PRO A 41 3.87 8.82 -17.64
C PRO A 41 5.11 9.39 -16.96
N ASN A 42 4.95 10.51 -16.28
CA ASN A 42 6.06 11.18 -15.58
C ASN A 42 6.25 10.70 -14.15
N TRP A 43 5.38 9.81 -13.65
CA TRP A 43 5.48 9.29 -12.29
C TRP A 43 6.32 8.02 -12.24
N SER A 44 7.12 7.91 -11.19
CA SER A 44 7.86 6.68 -10.88
C SER A 44 6.96 5.64 -10.23
N PHE A 45 5.77 6.03 -9.77
CA PHE A 45 4.86 5.16 -9.03
C PHE A 45 3.46 5.27 -9.59
N TYR A 46 2.73 4.17 -9.48
CA TYR A 46 1.30 4.15 -9.71
C TYR A 46 0.58 4.08 -8.37
N TYR A 47 -0.61 4.67 -8.31
CA TYR A 47 -1.43 4.71 -7.10
C TYR A 47 -2.75 4.01 -7.36
N PHE A 48 -3.15 3.13 -6.47
CA PHE A 48 -4.43 2.46 -6.59
C PHE A 48 -5.00 2.16 -5.21
N ASP A 49 -6.31 1.88 -5.17
CA ASP A 49 -6.98 1.49 -3.95
C ASP A 49 -7.41 0.04 -4.03
N LEU A 50 -7.17 -0.71 -2.96
CA LEU A 50 -7.75 -2.01 -2.74
C LEU A 50 -8.94 -1.85 -1.81
N LYS A 51 -9.98 -2.64 -2.03
CA LYS A 51 -11.10 -2.67 -1.10
C LYS A 51 -11.53 -4.11 -0.82
N ASP A 52 -12.16 -4.28 0.34
CA ASP A 52 -13.01 -5.42 0.65
C ASP A 52 -14.38 -4.88 1.04
N GLU A 53 -15.19 -5.69 1.69
CA GLU A 53 -16.55 -5.31 2.08
C GLU A 53 -16.58 -4.20 3.13
N LYS A 54 -15.48 -3.99 3.86
CA LYS A 54 -15.48 -3.12 5.04
C LYS A 54 -14.52 -1.94 4.95
N ALA A 55 -13.51 -2.01 4.10
CA ALA A 55 -12.43 -1.02 4.15
C ALA A 55 -11.77 -0.80 2.80
N ILE A 56 -11.09 0.32 2.70
CA ILE A 56 -10.27 0.70 1.54
C ILE A 56 -8.84 0.86 2.03
N LEU A 57 -7.89 0.35 1.25
CA LEU A 57 -6.47 0.46 1.54
C LEU A 57 -5.77 1.14 0.36
N PRO A 58 -5.22 2.35 0.57
CA PRO A 58 -4.41 2.99 -0.48
C PRO A 58 -3.12 2.22 -0.72
N CYS A 59 -2.76 2.07 -1.98
CA CYS A 59 -1.57 1.33 -2.38
C CYS A 59 -0.69 2.14 -3.32
N ILE A 60 0.60 1.89 -3.27
CA ILE A 60 1.59 2.49 -4.15
C ILE A 60 2.44 1.36 -4.75
N LEU A 61 2.70 1.44 -6.05
CA LEU A 61 3.42 0.42 -6.80
C LEU A 61 4.43 1.07 -7.72
N ASP A 62 5.65 0.55 -7.74
CA ASP A 62 6.66 1.02 -8.70
C ASP A 62 6.14 0.79 -10.12
N SER A 63 6.29 1.80 -10.98
CA SER A 63 5.73 1.74 -12.34
C SER A 63 6.32 0.61 -13.17
N ASN A 64 7.56 0.20 -12.90
CA ASN A 64 8.19 -0.89 -13.64
C ASN A 64 7.67 -2.29 -13.26
N LEU A 65 6.88 -2.40 -12.18
CA LEU A 65 6.32 -3.68 -11.75
C LEU A 65 4.99 -4.00 -12.43
N LEU A 66 4.46 -3.10 -13.25
CA LEU A 66 3.13 -3.23 -13.83
C LEU A 66 3.17 -3.28 -15.36
N ASN A 67 4.03 -4.11 -15.92
CA ASN A 67 4.24 -4.12 -17.37
C ASN A 67 3.04 -4.60 -18.19
N ASN A 68 2.18 -5.44 -17.62
CA ASN A 68 1.12 -6.11 -18.38
C ASN A 68 -0.29 -5.93 -17.79
N PHE A 69 -0.46 -5.06 -16.80
CA PHE A 69 -1.73 -4.96 -16.08
C PHE A 69 -2.51 -3.69 -16.39
N GLU A 70 -2.10 -2.92 -17.37
CA GLU A 70 -2.62 -1.58 -17.57
C GLU A 70 -4.07 -1.54 -18.02
N SER A 71 -4.49 -2.52 -18.81
CA SER A 71 -5.84 -2.56 -19.37
C SER A 71 -6.76 -3.40 -18.50
N GLY A 72 -7.85 -2.79 -18.04
CA GLY A 72 -8.89 -3.53 -17.33
C GLY A 72 -8.53 -3.96 -15.92
N ILE A 73 -7.56 -3.32 -15.29
CA ILE A 73 -7.18 -3.69 -13.94
C ILE A 73 -8.20 -3.27 -12.89
N ILE A 74 -8.95 -2.19 -13.16
CA ILE A 74 -10.01 -1.75 -12.25
C ILE A 74 -11.12 -2.78 -12.26
N GLY A 75 -11.56 -3.18 -11.07
CA GLY A 75 -12.53 -4.25 -10.87
C GLY A 75 -11.92 -5.63 -10.74
N GLN A 76 -10.62 -5.76 -10.95
CA GLN A 76 -9.94 -7.04 -10.79
C GLN A 76 -9.69 -7.35 -9.32
N ARG A 77 -9.87 -8.62 -8.96
CA ARG A 77 -9.46 -9.10 -7.66
C ARG A 77 -7.99 -9.53 -7.74
N VAL A 78 -7.20 -9.06 -6.79
CA VAL A 78 -5.75 -9.27 -6.81
C VAL A 78 -5.24 -9.74 -5.46
N LEU A 79 -4.06 -10.34 -5.51
CA LEU A 79 -3.28 -10.69 -4.35
C LEU A 79 -2.00 -9.88 -4.42
N VAL A 80 -1.74 -9.08 -3.40
CA VAL A 80 -0.55 -8.22 -3.37
C VAL A 80 0.31 -8.56 -2.17
N TYR A 81 1.62 -8.47 -2.35
CA TYR A 81 2.59 -8.62 -1.28
C TYR A 81 3.30 -7.28 -1.10
N GLY A 82 3.38 -6.83 0.14
CA GLY A 82 4.06 -5.58 0.44
C GLY A 82 4.05 -5.27 1.92
N TYR A 83 4.38 -4.05 2.25
CA TYR A 83 4.43 -3.59 3.63
C TYR A 83 3.77 -2.23 3.72
N LEU A 84 3.18 -1.95 4.89
CA LEU A 84 2.64 -0.62 5.15
C LEU A 84 3.77 0.37 5.34
N THR A 85 3.55 1.58 4.86
CA THR A 85 4.47 2.69 5.06
C THR A 85 3.67 3.96 5.33
N ILE A 86 4.34 5.01 5.74
CA ILE A 86 3.73 6.30 5.98
C ILE A 86 4.40 7.32 5.08
N TYR A 87 3.57 8.15 4.43
CA TYR A 87 4.06 9.37 3.79
C TYR A 87 4.24 10.41 4.89
N GLU A 88 5.48 10.58 5.31
CA GLU A 88 5.79 11.35 6.53
C GLU A 88 5.24 12.78 6.53
N PRO A 89 5.28 13.54 5.41
CA PRO A 89 4.78 14.91 5.44
C PRO A 89 3.30 15.05 5.80
N THR A 90 2.48 14.06 5.50
CA THR A 90 1.04 14.11 5.77
C THR A 90 0.57 13.13 6.83
N GLY A 91 1.41 12.16 7.20
CA GLY A 91 1.03 11.12 8.15
C GLY A 91 0.07 10.08 7.61
N LYS A 92 -0.17 10.04 6.32
CA LYS A 92 -1.07 9.06 5.72
C LYS A 92 -0.35 7.75 5.47
N TYR A 93 -0.98 6.64 5.86
CA TYR A 93 -0.41 5.32 5.60
C TYR A 93 -0.88 4.78 4.25
N GLN A 94 -0.08 3.91 3.69
CA GLN A 94 -0.39 3.23 2.44
C GLN A 94 0.39 1.92 2.37
N LEU A 95 -0.06 1.00 1.53
CA LEU A 95 0.65 -0.25 1.28
C LEU A 95 1.63 -0.04 0.14
N ARG A 96 2.91 -0.28 0.40
CA ARG A 96 3.91 -0.31 -0.67
C ARG A 96 3.96 -1.71 -1.24
N VAL A 97 3.46 -1.86 -2.46
CA VAL A 97 3.31 -3.15 -3.12
C VAL A 97 4.60 -3.54 -3.80
N LYS A 98 5.05 -4.76 -3.53
CA LYS A 98 6.24 -5.35 -4.14
C LYS A 98 5.89 -6.38 -5.19
N THR A 99 4.76 -7.05 -5.04
CA THR A 99 4.31 -8.09 -5.97
C THR A 99 2.80 -7.98 -6.11
N LEU A 100 2.31 -8.11 -7.33
CA LEU A 100 0.89 -8.09 -7.61
C LEU A 100 0.54 -9.23 -8.55
N GLN A 101 -0.48 -10.01 -8.19
CA GLN A 101 -1.00 -11.11 -8.99
C GLN A 101 -2.50 -10.94 -9.15
N THR A 102 -2.99 -11.07 -10.37
CA THR A 102 -4.43 -11.11 -10.60
C THR A 102 -4.98 -12.48 -10.22
N LEU A 103 -6.15 -12.50 -9.60
CA LEU A 103 -6.83 -13.74 -9.23
C LEU A 103 -7.91 -14.04 -10.27
N GLY A 104 -7.72 -15.07 -11.07
CA GLY A 104 -8.67 -15.53 -12.05
C GLY A 104 -9.63 -16.57 -11.49
N GLU A 105 -10.63 -16.95 -12.30
CA GLU A 105 -11.61 -17.96 -11.90
C GLU A 105 -10.97 -19.30 -11.49
N GLY A 106 -9.91 -19.70 -12.19
CA GLY A 106 -9.22 -20.94 -11.88
C GLY A 106 -8.60 -20.94 -10.49
N TYR A 107 -8.16 -19.78 -10.01
CA TYR A 107 -7.63 -19.64 -8.66
C TYR A 107 -8.69 -19.95 -7.61
N PHE A 108 -9.88 -19.36 -7.76
CA PHE A 108 -10.94 -19.59 -6.81
C PHE A 108 -11.44 -21.03 -6.81
N GLN A 109 -11.48 -21.65 -7.96
CA GLN A 109 -11.86 -23.06 -8.05
C GLN A 109 -10.91 -23.98 -7.31
N LYS A 110 -9.61 -23.64 -7.29
CA LYS A 110 -8.61 -24.44 -6.57
C LYS A 110 -8.72 -24.31 -5.06
N LEU A 111 -9.27 -23.20 -4.58
CA LEU A 111 -9.45 -22.98 -3.14
C LEU A 111 -10.69 -23.65 -2.59
N LEU A 112 -11.64 -23.97 -3.43
CA LEU A 112 -12.87 -24.62 -3.04
C LEU A 112 -12.75 -26.14 -3.06
#